data_f34e7de7eb08cb624b9231424d2ff442
#
_entry.id   f34e7de7eb08cb624b9231424d2ff442
#
_cell.length_a   1.000
_cell.length_b   1.000
_cell.length_c   1.000
_cell.angle_alpha   90.00
_cell.angle_beta   90.00
_cell.angle_gamma   90.00
#
_symmetry.space_group_name_H-M   'P 1'
#
loop_
_entity.id
_entity.type
_entity.pdbx_description
1 polymer ?
#
loop_
_entity_poly.entity_id
_entity_poly.type
_entity_poly.pdbx_seq_one_letter_code
_entity_poly.pdbx_strand_id
1 'polypeptide(L)'
;AEGGAAQAAATCTGCQGSGKIRAQQGFFLIERTCPTCGGTGKTIKNPCKICSGAGRVQRERSVQVPIPAGVEEGMRVRLAGEGEAGLRGAPAGDPYVGVAIKTHPLFVRDGSTIQVRVPLRMTQAALGGQIEVPTVDGGRAKVTIPPGAQSGDRFRLRGKGFSVLRRSDRGDMFVQVAVETPQNLTKRQKELLEEFEAEAEKSGKSSPESQGFFDRVKEFWSGGPRTPPPRCRRGGKLAGRGG
;
A
#
# COMPACT_ATOMS: atom_id res chain seq x y z
N ALA A 1 35.81 12.01 -6.64
CA ALA A 1 36.83 10.97 -6.38
C ALA A 1 38.19 11.60 -6.53
N GLU A 2 38.71 12.27 -5.49
CA GLU A 2 40.10 12.66 -5.40
C GLU A 2 40.90 11.42 -5.08
N GLY A 3 41.36 10.75 -6.13
CA GLY A 3 42.26 9.63 -6.07
C GLY A 3 43.64 10.09 -5.68
N GLY A 4 44.01 9.85 -4.42
CA GLY A 4 45.43 9.76 -4.11
C GLY A 4 46.05 8.70 -5.03
N ALA A 5 47.16 9.00 -5.67
CA ALA A 5 47.83 8.18 -6.66
C ALA A 5 47.93 6.72 -6.16
N ALA A 6 47.09 5.84 -6.68
CA ALA A 6 47.14 4.42 -6.41
C ALA A 6 48.41 3.90 -7.05
N GLN A 7 49.40 3.53 -6.25
CA GLN A 7 50.55 2.83 -6.77
C GLN A 7 50.09 1.53 -7.41
N ALA A 8 50.52 1.33 -8.65
CA ALA A 8 50.13 0.16 -9.44
C ALA A 8 50.52 -1.14 -8.64
N ALA A 9 49.56 -2.01 -8.51
CA ALA A 9 49.77 -3.32 -7.90
C ALA A 9 50.82 -4.09 -8.73
N ALA A 10 51.96 -4.43 -8.11
CA ALA A 10 53.00 -5.24 -8.71
C ALA A 10 52.62 -6.71 -8.72
N THR A 11 53.08 -7.45 -9.75
CA THR A 11 52.88 -8.90 -9.78
C THR A 11 53.57 -9.54 -8.58
N CYS A 12 52.90 -10.44 -7.89
CA CYS A 12 53.45 -11.12 -6.73
C CYS A 12 54.67 -11.98 -7.13
N THR A 13 55.81 -11.71 -6.55
CA THR A 13 57.04 -12.46 -6.81
C THR A 13 57.00 -13.90 -6.33
N GLY A 14 56.20 -14.19 -5.28
CA GLY A 14 56.08 -15.53 -4.69
C GLY A 14 55.28 -16.51 -5.53
N CYS A 15 54.36 -16.04 -6.35
CA CYS A 15 53.51 -16.89 -7.21
C CYS A 15 53.48 -16.44 -8.67
N GLN A 16 54.26 -15.47 -9.05
CA GLN A 16 54.38 -14.93 -10.41
C GLN A 16 53.01 -14.56 -11.01
N GLY A 17 52.08 -14.10 -10.17
CA GLY A 17 50.74 -13.65 -10.60
C GLY A 17 49.66 -14.73 -10.51
N SER A 18 50.00 -16.02 -10.29
CA SER A 18 49.00 -17.10 -10.29
C SER A 18 48.12 -17.13 -9.03
N GLY A 19 48.45 -16.42 -7.96
CA GLY A 19 47.71 -16.45 -6.69
C GLY A 19 47.87 -17.74 -5.89
N LYS A 20 48.47 -18.78 -6.47
CA LYS A 20 48.64 -20.09 -5.87
C LYS A 20 50.10 -20.53 -5.96
N ILE A 21 50.54 -21.32 -5.04
CA ILE A 21 51.85 -22.00 -5.07
C ILE A 21 51.61 -23.50 -5.11
N ARG A 22 52.44 -24.20 -5.89
CA ARG A 22 52.40 -25.65 -6.02
C ARG A 22 53.54 -26.20 -5.18
N ALA A 23 53.23 -27.07 -4.25
CA ALA A 23 54.18 -27.80 -3.45
C ALA A 23 54.05 -29.30 -3.74
N GLN A 24 55.15 -29.95 -4.04
CA GLN A 24 55.18 -31.40 -4.22
C GLN A 24 55.48 -32.05 -2.86
N GLN A 25 54.58 -32.88 -2.42
CA GLN A 25 54.75 -33.65 -1.17
C GLN A 25 54.65 -35.14 -1.51
N GLY A 26 55.79 -35.77 -1.72
CA GLY A 26 55.84 -37.12 -2.25
C GLY A 26 55.34 -37.20 -3.69
N PHE A 27 54.37 -38.08 -3.97
CA PHE A 27 53.75 -38.25 -5.28
C PHE A 27 52.56 -37.30 -5.55
N PHE A 28 52.18 -36.46 -4.57
CA PHE A 28 51.04 -35.58 -4.67
C PHE A 28 51.47 -34.13 -4.93
N LEU A 29 50.80 -33.47 -5.87
CA LEU A 29 50.92 -32.05 -6.14
C LEU A 29 49.82 -31.34 -5.36
N ILE A 30 50.21 -30.55 -4.36
CA ILE A 30 49.24 -29.78 -3.54
C ILE A 30 49.31 -28.33 -3.97
N GLU A 31 48.16 -27.77 -4.36
CA GLU A 31 48.02 -26.34 -4.59
C GLU A 31 47.59 -25.65 -3.28
N ARG A 32 48.31 -24.61 -2.89
CA ARG A 32 47.99 -23.78 -1.72
C ARG A 32 47.91 -22.34 -2.14
N THR A 33 47.03 -21.58 -1.47
CA THR A 33 46.97 -20.13 -1.62
C THR A 33 48.35 -19.52 -1.32
N CYS A 34 48.82 -18.63 -2.18
CA CYS A 34 50.11 -17.96 -1.98
C CYS A 34 50.07 -17.10 -0.70
N PRO A 35 50.94 -17.37 0.28
CA PRO A 35 50.97 -16.65 1.57
C PRO A 35 51.36 -15.18 1.39
N THR A 36 52.14 -14.85 0.35
CA THR A 36 52.64 -13.50 0.10
C THR A 36 51.55 -12.57 -0.42
N CYS A 37 50.61 -13.04 -1.25
CA CYS A 37 49.58 -12.22 -1.85
C CYS A 37 48.16 -12.61 -1.38
N GLY A 38 48.01 -13.61 -0.53
CA GLY A 38 46.69 -14.07 -0.07
C GLY A 38 45.76 -14.54 -1.19
N GLY A 39 46.29 -15.02 -2.32
CA GLY A 39 45.49 -15.49 -3.45
C GLY A 39 45.21 -14.41 -4.54
N THR A 40 45.57 -13.18 -4.31
CA THR A 40 45.28 -12.07 -5.26
C THR A 40 46.20 -12.03 -6.48
N GLY A 41 47.32 -12.71 -6.46
CA GLY A 41 48.33 -12.68 -7.52
C GLY A 41 49.12 -11.37 -7.64
N LYS A 42 48.76 -10.34 -6.86
CA LYS A 42 49.36 -9.02 -6.87
C LYS A 42 49.69 -8.56 -5.47
N THR A 43 50.75 -7.75 -5.33
CA THR A 43 51.19 -7.15 -4.06
C THR A 43 51.25 -5.63 -4.22
N ILE A 44 50.91 -4.90 -3.18
CA ILE A 44 51.01 -3.43 -3.12
C ILE A 44 52.15 -3.13 -2.12
N LYS A 45 53.27 -2.59 -2.60
CA LYS A 45 54.44 -2.28 -1.73
C LYS A 45 54.15 -1.18 -0.72
N ASN A 46 53.45 -0.13 -1.17
CA ASN A 46 53.07 1.01 -0.31
C ASN A 46 51.53 1.13 -0.32
N PRO A 47 50.81 0.51 0.58
CA PRO A 47 49.34 0.61 0.61
C PRO A 47 48.91 2.01 1.03
N CYS A 48 47.84 2.51 0.38
CA CYS A 48 47.20 3.77 0.75
C CYS A 48 46.79 3.75 2.25
N LYS A 49 47.12 4.83 2.97
CA LYS A 49 46.82 4.96 4.41
C LYS A 49 45.30 4.93 4.71
N ILE A 50 44.45 5.31 3.73
CA ILE A 50 43.01 5.38 3.92
C ILE A 50 42.33 4.05 3.63
N CYS A 51 42.70 3.36 2.54
CA CYS A 51 42.05 2.10 2.14
C CYS A 51 42.88 0.85 2.37
N SER A 52 44.13 0.99 2.85
CA SER A 52 45.07 -0.11 3.12
C SER A 52 45.21 -1.13 1.96
N GLY A 53 45.05 -0.66 0.73
CA GLY A 53 45.12 -1.49 -0.47
C GLY A 53 43.76 -2.08 -0.91
N ALA A 54 42.69 -1.87 -0.19
CA ALA A 54 41.35 -2.36 -0.56
C ALA A 54 40.77 -1.69 -1.80
N GLY A 55 41.25 -0.50 -2.18
CA GLY A 55 40.79 0.28 -3.34
C GLY A 55 39.43 0.95 -3.13
N ARG A 56 38.81 0.79 -1.93
CA ARG A 56 37.55 1.39 -1.56
C ARG A 56 37.61 1.94 -0.14
N VAL A 57 36.88 3.00 0.11
CA VAL A 57 36.70 3.60 1.44
C VAL A 57 35.20 3.76 1.68
N GLN A 58 34.79 3.56 2.90
CA GLN A 58 33.42 3.81 3.31
C GLN A 58 33.21 5.32 3.50
N ARG A 59 32.21 5.85 2.84
CA ARG A 59 31.79 7.25 3.00
C ARG A 59 30.27 7.29 3.10
N GLU A 60 29.77 8.13 3.98
CA GLU A 60 28.36 8.46 4.02
C GLU A 60 28.02 9.38 2.86
N ARG A 61 26.92 9.09 2.19
CA ARG A 61 26.40 9.88 1.08
C ARG A 61 24.88 9.99 1.20
N SER A 62 24.36 11.19 1.09
CA SER A 62 22.93 11.44 1.00
C SER A 62 22.49 11.37 -0.46
N VAL A 63 21.48 10.55 -0.74
CA VAL A 63 20.92 10.40 -2.08
C VAL A 63 19.47 10.83 -2.06
N GLN A 64 19.08 11.69 -3.00
CA GLN A 64 17.68 12.08 -3.17
C GLN A 64 16.94 11.03 -4.00
N VAL A 65 15.84 10.52 -3.47
CA VAL A 65 15.02 9.51 -4.13
C VAL A 65 13.74 10.17 -4.64
N PRO A 66 13.55 10.30 -5.96
CA PRO A 66 12.32 10.82 -6.53
C PRO A 66 11.22 9.75 -6.40
N ILE A 67 10.25 9.99 -5.52
CA ILE A 67 9.09 9.10 -5.37
C ILE A 67 7.98 9.63 -6.28
N PRO A 68 7.56 8.87 -7.31
CA PRO A 68 6.50 9.31 -8.21
C PRO A 68 5.14 9.27 -7.52
N ALA A 69 4.22 10.17 -7.94
CA ALA A 69 2.84 10.14 -7.48
C ALA A 69 2.16 8.84 -7.94
N GLY A 70 1.32 8.26 -7.07
CA GLY A 70 0.62 7.01 -7.37
C GLY A 70 1.41 5.74 -7.05
N VAL A 71 2.56 5.85 -6.36
CA VAL A 71 3.32 4.68 -5.91
C VAL A 71 2.46 3.78 -4.99
N GLU A 72 2.65 2.47 -5.11
CA GLU A 72 1.94 1.46 -4.33
C GLU A 72 2.84 0.77 -3.32
N GLU A 73 2.21 0.09 -2.35
CA GLU A 73 2.91 -0.70 -1.34
C GLU A 73 3.82 -1.76 -1.99
N GLY A 74 5.04 -1.89 -1.49
CA GLY A 74 6.01 -2.87 -1.96
C GLY A 74 6.70 -2.50 -3.28
N MET A 75 6.40 -1.36 -3.89
CA MET A 75 7.12 -0.91 -5.08
C MET A 75 8.59 -0.62 -4.75
N ARG A 76 9.45 -0.84 -5.74
CA ARG A 76 10.89 -0.59 -5.63
C ARG A 76 11.33 0.46 -6.63
N VAL A 77 12.01 1.49 -6.13
CA VAL A 77 12.61 2.53 -6.96
C VAL A 77 14.09 2.19 -7.13
N ARG A 78 14.55 2.01 -8.38
CA ARG A 78 15.96 1.78 -8.71
C ARG A 78 16.69 3.11 -8.80
N LEU A 79 17.82 3.20 -8.15
CA LEU A 79 18.72 4.34 -8.24
C LEU A 79 19.96 3.92 -9.03
N ALA A 80 19.99 4.25 -10.31
CA ALA A 80 21.06 3.82 -11.21
C ALA A 80 22.41 4.44 -10.84
N GLY A 81 23.42 3.60 -10.60
CA GLY A 81 24.79 4.04 -10.32
C GLY A 81 25.03 4.64 -8.93
N GLU A 82 24.02 4.66 -8.03
CA GLU A 82 24.13 5.23 -6.69
C GLU A 82 24.52 4.20 -5.61
N GLY A 83 24.82 2.98 -6.00
CA GLY A 83 25.23 1.91 -5.09
C GLY A 83 26.72 1.93 -4.77
N GLU A 84 27.18 0.83 -4.21
CA GLU A 84 28.59 0.65 -3.86
C GLU A 84 29.47 0.69 -5.10
N ALA A 85 30.60 1.35 -4.97
CA ALA A 85 31.61 1.38 -6.02
C ALA A 85 32.08 -0.04 -6.35
N GLY A 86 32.15 -0.39 -7.64
CA GLY A 86 32.63 -1.67 -8.09
C GLY A 86 34.11 -1.88 -7.74
N LEU A 87 34.53 -3.13 -7.65
CA LEU A 87 35.92 -3.48 -7.44
C LEU A 87 36.73 -3.29 -8.72
N ARG A 88 37.97 -2.78 -8.59
CA ARG A 88 38.95 -2.69 -9.69
C ARG A 88 38.44 -1.90 -10.92
N GLY A 89 37.68 -0.82 -10.69
CA GLY A 89 37.16 0.00 -11.77
C GLY A 89 35.87 -0.49 -12.41
N ALA A 90 35.23 -1.50 -11.85
CA ALA A 90 33.91 -1.91 -12.26
C ALA A 90 32.88 -0.79 -11.94
N PRO A 91 31.79 -0.67 -12.70
CA PRO A 91 30.75 0.31 -12.43
C PRO A 91 30.14 0.11 -11.05
N ALA A 92 29.57 1.22 -10.51
CA ALA A 92 28.83 1.16 -9.26
C ALA A 92 27.55 0.33 -9.42
N GLY A 93 27.11 -0.29 -8.36
CA GLY A 93 25.85 -1.01 -8.33
C GLY A 93 24.64 -0.07 -8.30
N ASP A 94 23.45 -0.64 -8.38
CA ASP A 94 22.18 0.08 -8.31
C ASP A 94 21.43 -0.36 -7.04
N PRO A 95 21.26 0.49 -6.06
CA PRO A 95 20.42 0.18 -4.92
C PRO A 95 18.94 0.27 -5.30
N TYR A 96 18.13 -0.53 -4.64
CA TYR A 96 16.68 -0.49 -4.74
C TYR A 96 16.09 -0.01 -3.42
N VAL A 97 15.29 1.04 -3.49
CA VAL A 97 14.56 1.57 -2.34
C VAL A 97 13.15 1.01 -2.35
N GLY A 98 12.80 0.23 -1.33
CA GLY A 98 11.45 -0.30 -1.14
C GLY A 98 10.55 0.77 -0.53
N VAL A 99 9.33 0.91 -1.06
CA VAL A 99 8.32 1.83 -0.55
C VAL A 99 7.39 1.07 0.39
N ALA A 100 7.28 1.55 1.63
CA ALA A 100 6.29 1.12 2.60
C ALA A 100 5.30 2.24 2.88
N ILE A 101 4.01 1.96 2.78
CA ILE A 101 2.95 2.95 2.95
C ILE A 101 2.37 2.83 4.36
N LYS A 102 2.44 3.92 5.13
CA LYS A 102 1.83 3.97 6.45
C LYS A 102 0.30 4.06 6.32
N THR A 103 -0.41 3.23 7.09
CA THR A 103 -1.88 3.30 7.19
C THR A 103 -2.35 4.65 7.73
N HIS A 104 -3.41 5.19 7.13
CA HIS A 104 -3.99 6.45 7.56
C HIS A 104 -5.24 6.19 8.43
N PRO A 105 -5.47 6.95 9.52
CA PRO A 105 -6.59 6.70 10.43
C PRO A 105 -7.98 6.91 9.79
N LEU A 106 -8.09 7.79 8.79
CA LEU A 106 -9.36 8.13 8.15
C LEU A 106 -9.55 7.49 6.79
N PHE A 107 -8.47 7.25 6.04
CA PHE A 107 -8.53 6.81 4.66
C PHE A 107 -8.04 5.37 4.52
N VAL A 108 -8.85 4.54 3.91
CA VAL A 108 -8.46 3.21 3.49
C VAL A 108 -8.17 3.25 2.00
N ARG A 109 -6.97 2.81 1.63
CA ARG A 109 -6.54 2.77 0.23
C ARG A 109 -6.87 1.41 -0.39
N ASP A 110 -7.42 1.44 -1.60
CA ASP A 110 -7.65 0.26 -2.42
C ASP A 110 -7.19 0.60 -3.85
N GLY A 111 -5.93 0.30 -4.16
CA GLY A 111 -5.26 0.73 -5.39
C GLY A 111 -5.25 2.26 -5.53
N SER A 112 -5.91 2.78 -6.55
CA SER A 112 -6.11 4.23 -6.75
C SER A 112 -7.35 4.78 -6.05
N THR A 113 -8.21 3.91 -5.56
CA THR A 113 -9.46 4.27 -4.89
C THR A 113 -9.22 4.53 -3.41
N ILE A 114 -10.01 5.45 -2.85
CA ILE A 114 -10.00 5.79 -1.44
C ILE A 114 -11.37 5.49 -0.85
N GLN A 115 -11.38 4.87 0.30
CA GLN A 115 -12.59 4.68 1.09
C GLN A 115 -12.46 5.48 2.39
N VAL A 116 -13.52 6.21 2.73
CA VAL A 116 -13.62 6.93 3.99
C VAL A 116 -14.97 6.61 4.63
N ARG A 117 -14.93 6.27 5.91
CA ARG A 117 -16.15 6.06 6.71
C ARG A 117 -16.48 7.35 7.47
N VAL A 118 -17.68 7.87 7.21
CA VAL A 118 -18.14 9.12 7.81
C VAL A 118 -19.32 8.84 8.73
N PRO A 119 -19.22 9.15 10.03
CA PRO A 119 -20.36 9.08 10.94
C PRO A 119 -21.37 10.16 10.58
N LEU A 120 -22.63 9.79 10.49
CA LEU A 120 -23.73 10.67 10.14
C LEU A 120 -24.78 10.61 11.25
N ARG A 121 -25.24 11.76 11.73
CA ARG A 121 -26.31 11.80 12.71
C ARG A 121 -27.59 11.21 12.14
N MET A 122 -28.35 10.47 12.96
CA MET A 122 -29.65 9.90 12.59
C MET A 122 -30.56 10.93 11.90
N THR A 123 -30.63 12.13 12.45
CA THR A 123 -31.46 13.22 11.90
C THR A 123 -31.00 13.67 10.51
N GLN A 124 -29.68 13.74 10.27
CA GLN A 124 -29.13 14.07 8.95
C GLN A 124 -29.34 12.94 7.94
N ALA A 125 -29.32 11.69 8.38
CA ALA A 125 -29.61 10.55 7.54
C ALA A 125 -31.11 10.53 7.13
N ALA A 126 -31.99 10.83 8.07
CA ALA A 126 -33.44 10.85 7.84
C ALA A 126 -33.87 12.02 6.95
N LEU A 127 -33.40 13.23 7.25
CA LEU A 127 -33.82 14.47 6.57
C LEU A 127 -33.00 14.76 5.30
N GLY A 128 -31.85 14.12 5.15
CA GLY A 128 -30.88 14.46 4.13
C GLY A 128 -30.09 15.73 4.46
N GLY A 129 -29.23 16.15 3.55
CA GLY A 129 -28.43 17.35 3.72
C GLY A 129 -27.10 17.31 3.00
N GLN A 130 -26.23 18.24 3.33
CA GLN A 130 -24.87 18.27 2.81
C GLN A 130 -23.86 18.07 3.94
N ILE A 131 -22.86 17.26 3.69
CA ILE A 131 -21.72 17.07 4.58
C ILE A 131 -20.44 17.46 3.87
N GLU A 132 -19.45 17.92 4.61
CA GLU A 132 -18.11 18.17 4.11
C GLU A 132 -17.18 17.04 4.56
N VAL A 133 -16.46 16.46 3.60
CA VAL A 133 -15.50 15.41 3.85
C VAL A 133 -14.09 15.84 3.42
N PRO A 134 -13.05 15.50 4.16
CA PRO A 134 -11.69 15.82 3.77
C PRO A 134 -11.31 15.02 2.53
N THR A 135 -10.52 15.64 1.66
CA THR A 135 -9.91 14.97 0.50
C THR A 135 -8.42 14.76 0.74
N VAL A 136 -7.82 13.81 0.02
CA VAL A 136 -6.38 13.51 0.13
C VAL A 136 -5.50 14.69 -0.24
N ASP A 137 -6.00 15.60 -1.06
CA ASP A 137 -5.29 16.82 -1.46
C ASP A 137 -5.25 17.89 -0.36
N GLY A 138 -5.78 17.62 0.83
CA GLY A 138 -5.93 18.60 1.91
C GLY A 138 -7.13 19.54 1.75
N GLY A 139 -7.93 19.37 0.71
CA GLY A 139 -9.14 20.12 0.48
C GLY A 139 -10.37 19.52 1.17
N ARG A 140 -11.54 20.11 0.90
CA ARG A 140 -12.84 19.61 1.35
C ARG A 140 -13.74 19.36 0.14
N ALA A 141 -14.50 18.28 0.18
CA ALA A 141 -15.51 17.98 -0.82
C ALA A 141 -16.89 17.97 -0.15
N LYS A 142 -17.88 18.56 -0.83
CA LYS A 142 -19.29 18.52 -0.39
C LYS A 142 -19.95 17.26 -0.96
N VAL A 143 -20.61 16.53 -0.09
CA VAL A 143 -21.39 15.34 -0.43
C VAL A 143 -22.82 15.59 -0.06
N THR A 144 -23.73 15.48 -1.04
CA THR A 144 -25.17 15.58 -0.81
C THR A 144 -25.69 14.21 -0.40
N ILE A 145 -26.27 14.14 0.78
CA ILE A 145 -26.91 12.95 1.33
C ILE A 145 -28.40 13.05 1.04
N PRO A 146 -28.99 12.09 0.33
CA PRO A 146 -30.44 12.07 0.13
C PRO A 146 -31.16 11.73 1.44
N PRO A 147 -32.41 12.17 1.61
CA PRO A 147 -33.21 11.78 2.77
C PRO A 147 -33.45 10.26 2.77
N GLY A 148 -33.39 9.67 3.97
CA GLY A 148 -33.55 8.22 4.14
C GLY A 148 -32.28 7.42 3.89
N ALA A 149 -31.10 8.04 3.89
CA ALA A 149 -29.83 7.35 3.75
C ALA A 149 -29.59 6.34 4.88
N GLN A 150 -29.13 5.15 4.51
CA GLN A 150 -28.91 4.05 5.45
C GLN A 150 -27.44 3.87 5.79
N SER A 151 -27.19 3.20 6.92
CA SER A 151 -25.84 2.83 7.28
C SER A 151 -25.26 1.83 6.28
N GLY A 152 -24.11 2.15 5.71
CA GLY A 152 -23.47 1.35 4.66
C GLY A 152 -23.61 1.96 3.26
N ASP A 153 -24.46 2.94 3.06
CA ASP A 153 -24.59 3.63 1.78
C ASP A 153 -23.25 4.25 1.36
N ARG A 154 -22.99 4.21 0.05
CA ARG A 154 -21.72 4.67 -0.54
C ARG A 154 -21.96 5.76 -1.57
N PHE A 155 -21.32 6.89 -1.37
CA PHE A 155 -21.34 8.03 -2.28
C PHE A 155 -20.00 8.16 -3.00
N ARG A 156 -20.01 8.18 -4.32
CA ARG A 156 -18.80 8.25 -5.16
C ARG A 156 -18.47 9.70 -5.49
N LEU A 157 -17.27 10.11 -5.17
CA LEU A 157 -16.66 11.37 -5.58
C LEU A 157 -15.62 11.08 -6.68
N ARG A 158 -15.97 11.40 -7.91
CA ARG A 158 -15.12 11.13 -9.08
C ARG A 158 -13.84 11.96 -9.04
N GLY A 159 -12.71 11.33 -9.37
CA GLY A 159 -11.41 11.99 -9.46
C GLY A 159 -10.85 12.52 -8.14
N LYS A 160 -11.40 12.11 -6.99
CA LYS A 160 -10.92 12.49 -5.65
C LYS A 160 -10.10 11.39 -4.97
N GLY A 161 -9.73 10.35 -5.71
CA GLY A 161 -8.84 9.29 -5.30
C GLY A 161 -7.36 9.63 -5.45
N PHE A 162 -6.50 8.60 -5.34
CA PHE A 162 -5.06 8.73 -5.59
C PHE A 162 -4.75 8.86 -7.08
N SER A 163 -3.64 9.50 -7.37
CA SER A 163 -3.09 9.52 -8.73
C SER A 163 -2.71 8.10 -9.16
N VAL A 164 -2.91 7.78 -10.42
CA VAL A 164 -2.46 6.52 -11.02
C VAL A 164 -1.02 6.69 -11.52
N LEU A 165 -0.15 5.74 -11.19
CA LEU A 165 1.26 5.80 -11.58
C LEU A 165 1.40 5.94 -13.11
N ARG A 166 2.21 6.92 -13.55
CA ARG A 166 2.47 7.23 -14.97
C ARG A 166 1.23 7.61 -15.80
N ARG A 167 0.14 8.01 -15.16
CA ARG A 167 -1.06 8.51 -15.82
C ARG A 167 -1.49 9.83 -15.20
N SER A 168 -2.19 10.65 -15.97
CA SER A 168 -2.82 11.87 -15.48
C SER A 168 -4.13 11.60 -14.73
N ASP A 169 -4.63 10.38 -14.82
CA ASP A 169 -5.88 9.99 -14.23
C ASP A 169 -5.76 9.85 -12.71
N ARG A 170 -6.88 10.11 -12.05
CA ARG A 170 -7.03 9.90 -10.61
C ARG A 170 -8.16 8.91 -10.37
N GLY A 171 -7.99 8.10 -9.33
CA GLY A 171 -9.05 7.24 -8.84
C GLY A 171 -10.20 8.03 -8.23
N ASP A 172 -11.16 7.31 -7.69
CA ASP A 172 -12.31 7.88 -7.04
C ASP A 172 -12.24 7.74 -5.53
N MET A 173 -13.03 8.55 -4.85
CA MET A 173 -13.21 8.44 -3.41
C MET A 173 -14.63 7.96 -3.11
N PHE A 174 -14.75 6.93 -2.30
CA PHE A 174 -16.02 6.43 -1.80
C PHE A 174 -16.22 6.84 -0.35
N VAL A 175 -17.28 7.57 -0.12
CA VAL A 175 -17.74 7.98 1.20
C VAL A 175 -18.77 6.97 1.67
N GLN A 176 -18.43 6.14 2.64
CA GLN A 176 -19.35 5.21 3.26
C GLN A 176 -19.96 5.84 4.50
N VAL A 177 -21.27 5.93 4.54
CA VAL A 177 -22.01 6.49 5.66
C VAL A 177 -22.16 5.44 6.77
N ALA A 178 -21.97 5.86 8.00
CA ALA A 178 -22.30 5.11 9.20
C ALA A 178 -23.26 5.94 10.04
N VAL A 179 -24.53 5.57 10.05
CA VAL A 179 -25.54 6.28 10.83
C VAL A 179 -25.31 6.03 12.31
N GLU A 180 -25.15 7.11 13.07
CA GLU A 180 -24.94 7.08 14.49
C GLU A 180 -26.28 7.33 15.21
N THR A 181 -26.62 6.39 16.11
CA THR A 181 -27.77 6.55 17.00
C THR A 181 -27.36 7.45 18.16
N PRO A 182 -28.15 8.48 18.47
CA PRO A 182 -27.81 9.43 19.53
C PRO A 182 -27.81 8.76 20.90
N GLN A 183 -26.80 9.11 21.71
CA GLN A 183 -26.65 8.65 23.10
C GLN A 183 -26.83 9.83 24.05
N ASN A 184 -27.09 9.57 25.34
CA ASN A 184 -27.21 10.60 26.40
C ASN A 184 -28.27 11.67 26.09
N LEU A 185 -29.45 11.23 25.69
CA LEU A 185 -30.57 12.11 25.34
C LEU A 185 -31.07 12.90 26.55
N THR A 186 -31.36 14.19 26.34
CA THR A 186 -32.07 15.02 27.31
C THR A 186 -33.54 14.59 27.42
N LYS A 187 -34.24 14.99 28.49
CA LYS A 187 -35.68 14.69 28.65
C LYS A 187 -36.47 15.13 27.43
N ARG A 188 -36.27 16.37 26.97
CA ARG A 188 -36.98 16.91 25.80
C ARG A 188 -36.67 16.14 24.49
N GLN A 189 -35.43 15.68 24.31
CA GLN A 189 -35.09 14.86 23.14
C GLN A 189 -35.79 13.51 23.17
N LYS A 190 -35.93 12.90 24.34
CA LYS A 190 -36.70 11.64 24.49
C LYS A 190 -38.17 11.83 24.12
N GLU A 191 -38.81 12.87 24.66
CA GLU A 191 -40.19 13.22 24.36
C GLU A 191 -40.40 13.40 22.84
N LEU A 192 -39.50 14.13 22.16
CA LEU A 192 -39.57 14.34 20.72
C LEU A 192 -39.40 13.06 19.91
N LEU A 193 -38.57 12.13 20.36
CA LEU A 193 -38.39 10.83 19.72
C LEU A 193 -39.60 9.92 19.96
N GLU A 194 -40.23 9.96 21.14
CA GLU A 194 -41.47 9.26 21.45
C GLU A 194 -42.64 9.80 20.60
N GLU A 195 -42.75 11.12 20.47
CA GLU A 195 -43.72 11.76 19.56
C GLU A 195 -43.49 11.33 18.10
N PHE A 196 -42.22 11.32 17.65
CA PHE A 196 -41.87 10.85 16.32
C PHE A 196 -42.26 9.40 16.08
N GLU A 197 -41.98 8.51 17.05
CA GLU A 197 -42.31 7.07 16.94
C GLU A 197 -43.82 6.87 16.85
N ALA A 198 -44.59 7.54 17.71
CA ALA A 198 -46.05 7.48 17.68
C ALA A 198 -46.63 7.91 16.33
N GLU A 199 -46.03 8.92 15.68
CA GLU A 199 -46.48 9.41 14.37
C GLU A 199 -46.01 8.47 13.24
N ALA A 200 -44.80 7.88 13.39
CA ALA A 200 -44.27 6.89 12.48
C ALA A 200 -45.10 5.59 12.46
N GLU A 201 -45.58 5.14 13.61
CA GLU A 201 -46.50 4.00 13.71
C GLU A 201 -47.83 4.24 13.00
N LYS A 202 -48.43 5.45 13.15
CA LYS A 202 -49.66 5.83 12.44
C LYS A 202 -49.47 5.85 10.93
N SER A 203 -48.34 6.34 10.45
CA SER A 203 -48.04 6.44 9.02
C SER A 203 -47.78 5.09 8.37
N GLY A 204 -47.22 4.12 9.13
CA GLY A 204 -46.90 2.78 8.68
C GLY A 204 -45.90 2.67 7.51
N LYS A 205 -45.20 3.75 7.19
CA LYS A 205 -44.29 3.83 6.02
C LYS A 205 -42.87 4.23 6.37
N SER A 206 -42.63 4.60 7.62
CA SER A 206 -41.36 5.17 8.07
C SER A 206 -40.20 4.17 8.12
N SER A 207 -40.50 2.89 8.35
CA SER A 207 -39.49 1.83 8.55
C SER A 207 -39.86 0.57 7.75
N PRO A 208 -39.73 0.63 6.40
CA PRO A 208 -40.21 -0.46 5.54
C PRO A 208 -39.47 -1.79 5.75
N GLU A 209 -38.19 -1.73 6.10
CA GLU A 209 -37.39 -2.95 6.33
C GLU A 209 -37.82 -3.69 7.61
N SER A 210 -38.03 -2.95 8.72
CA SER A 210 -38.44 -3.55 9.98
C SER A 210 -39.88 -4.11 9.86
N GLN A 211 -40.79 -3.39 9.21
CA GLN A 211 -42.13 -3.88 8.96
C GLN A 211 -42.14 -5.13 8.10
N GLY A 212 -41.41 -5.13 6.98
CA GLY A 212 -41.29 -6.30 6.11
C GLY A 212 -40.60 -7.50 6.78
N PHE A 213 -39.75 -7.27 7.77
CA PHE A 213 -39.18 -8.34 8.58
C PHE A 213 -40.22 -8.91 9.53
N PHE A 214 -40.91 -8.09 10.29
CA PHE A 214 -41.91 -8.55 11.26
C PHE A 214 -43.11 -9.19 10.58
N ASP A 215 -43.51 -8.77 9.41
CA ASP A 215 -44.56 -9.42 8.64
C ASP A 215 -44.13 -10.82 8.22
N ARG A 216 -42.92 -11.01 7.75
CA ARG A 216 -42.35 -12.33 7.44
C ARG A 216 -42.25 -13.24 8.67
N VAL A 217 -41.92 -12.67 9.82
CA VAL A 217 -41.87 -13.41 11.09
C VAL A 217 -43.24 -13.86 11.51
N LYS A 218 -44.28 -13.00 11.37
CA LYS A 218 -45.67 -13.39 11.63
C LYS A 218 -46.14 -14.51 10.70
N GLU A 219 -45.85 -14.41 9.40
CA GLU A 219 -46.14 -15.48 8.43
C GLU A 219 -45.44 -16.78 8.79
N PHE A 220 -44.21 -16.75 9.25
CA PHE A 220 -43.48 -17.93 9.69
C PHE A 220 -44.12 -18.62 10.89
N TRP A 221 -44.62 -17.86 11.89
CA TRP A 221 -45.27 -18.40 13.08
C TRP A 221 -46.71 -18.81 12.82
N SER A 222 -47.40 -18.18 11.89
CA SER A 222 -48.78 -18.55 11.52
C SER A 222 -48.88 -19.78 10.62
N GLY A 223 -47.77 -20.41 10.28
CA GLY A 223 -47.76 -21.64 9.48
C GLY A 223 -48.08 -21.46 8.00
N GLY A 224 -47.90 -20.26 7.47
CA GLY A 224 -48.08 -19.97 6.05
C GLY A 224 -47.18 -20.78 5.12
N PRO A 225 -47.53 -20.95 3.84
CA PRO A 225 -46.78 -21.76 2.89
C PRO A 225 -45.37 -21.28 2.78
N ARG A 226 -44.41 -22.20 3.02
CA ARG A 226 -42.97 -21.90 2.89
C ARG A 226 -42.67 -21.52 1.42
N THR A 227 -42.59 -20.26 1.13
CA THR A 227 -42.01 -19.81 -0.14
C THR A 227 -40.55 -20.24 -0.17
N PRO A 228 -40.13 -21.06 -1.16
CA PRO A 228 -38.74 -21.46 -1.27
C PRO A 228 -37.87 -20.24 -1.49
N PRO A 229 -36.63 -20.21 -0.96
CA PRO A 229 -35.72 -19.09 -1.15
C PRO A 229 -35.52 -18.85 -2.66
N PRO A 230 -35.35 -17.58 -3.10
CA PRO A 230 -35.13 -17.27 -4.50
C PRO A 230 -33.94 -18.08 -5.01
N ARG A 231 -34.16 -18.92 -6.00
CA ARG A 231 -33.10 -19.69 -6.66
C ARG A 231 -32.07 -18.71 -7.20
N CYS A 232 -30.83 -18.82 -6.73
CA CYS A 232 -29.69 -18.18 -7.39
C CYS A 232 -29.75 -18.53 -8.88
N ARG A 233 -30.02 -17.55 -9.73
CA ARG A 233 -29.85 -17.70 -11.19
C ARG A 233 -28.38 -18.00 -11.44
N ARG A 234 -28.05 -19.26 -11.67
CA ARG A 234 -26.76 -19.64 -12.26
C ARG A 234 -26.64 -18.90 -13.57
N GLY A 235 -25.54 -18.14 -13.67
CA GLY A 235 -25.19 -17.36 -14.84
C GLY A 235 -25.33 -18.14 -16.14
N GLY A 236 -25.88 -17.46 -17.12
CA GLY A 236 -26.10 -17.97 -18.47
C GLY A 236 -24.80 -18.41 -19.10
N LYS A 237 -24.88 -19.53 -19.79
CA LYS A 237 -23.86 -20.10 -20.68
C LYS A 237 -23.33 -19.03 -21.63
N LEU A 238 -22.04 -18.80 -21.62
CA LEU A 238 -21.32 -18.19 -22.72
C LEU A 238 -21.46 -19.12 -23.93
N ALA A 239 -22.30 -18.75 -24.89
CA ALA A 239 -22.36 -19.35 -26.20
C ALA A 239 -21.09 -18.94 -26.95
N GLY A 240 -20.19 -19.90 -27.20
CA GLY A 240 -19.11 -19.73 -28.12
C GLY A 240 -19.66 -19.53 -29.53
N ARG A 241 -19.21 -18.49 -30.21
CA ARG A 241 -19.22 -18.41 -31.66
C ARG A 241 -17.79 -18.56 -32.11
N GLY A 242 -17.53 -19.74 -32.71
CA GLY A 242 -16.41 -19.91 -33.62
C GLY A 242 -16.77 -19.31 -34.97
N GLY A 243 -15.77 -18.85 -35.65
CA GLY A 243 -15.74 -18.30 -36.99
C GLY A 243 -14.42 -17.59 -37.20
#